data_dae190a3babc4dc379f79a83e8f5c439
#
_entry.id   dae190a3babc4dc379f79a83e8f5c439
#
_cell.length_a   1.000
_cell.length_b   1.000
_cell.length_c   1.000
_cell.angle_alpha   90.00
_cell.angle_beta   90.00
_cell.angle_gamma   90.00
#
_symmetry.space_group_name_H-M   'P 1'
#
loop_
_entity.id
_entity.type
_entity.pdbx_description
1 polymer ?
#
loop_
_entity_poly.entity_id
_entity_poly.type
_entity_poly.pdbx_seq_one_letter_code
_entity_poly.pdbx_strand_id
1 'polypeptide(L)'
;VVNAHRFTTIFGLNNEAWLSGKRRALNEGGTASSKTWSILQLLSLIAQYSKRPLLISVVSESLPHLKRGAIRDFFRVIDESPDNNPRYNKTEQTYSFSNGVIEFFGADEADKVRGPRRDILFINEGNNVSWETSRGLDIRTRLFTFVDWNPTSSFWAHEYWIGQPENVYIHSTYLDAVDVLPLEIVTNIESNRDKDPNWWNVYGLGRIGKVEGLVYPVFNQVSIMPPGEVFYGMDFGYSNDPTVLIKCVIHDDALYCQELIYETGLTNDAIAYRMDELGIQKRSDEIFADSAEPKSIEEIYRHGFNIKPAPKGPGSVEYGHQLVRQFKQYWTSDSTDCIKEQKNFMYLPDKDGKLTQKTAHRWSHGMDARRYGVMGIVEPVDQERILIYDAMDEVRDLL
;
A
#
# COMPACT_ATOMS: atom_id res chain seq x y z
N VAL A 1 -0.44 -23.91 30.50
CA VAL A 1 0.95 -24.32 30.56
C VAL A 1 1.46 -24.24 29.12
N VAL A 2 2.31 -23.28 28.84
CA VAL A 2 3.04 -23.23 27.56
C VAL A 2 3.95 -24.46 27.59
N ASN A 3 3.59 -25.50 26.83
CA ASN A 3 4.47 -26.68 26.69
C ASN A 3 5.83 -26.20 26.19
N ALA A 4 6.90 -26.93 26.54
CA ALA A 4 8.28 -26.62 26.21
C ALA A 4 8.53 -26.69 24.68
N HIS A 5 7.84 -25.86 23.91
CA HIS A 5 8.14 -25.62 22.52
C HIS A 5 9.52 -24.97 22.43
N ARG A 6 10.35 -25.45 21.56
CA ARG A 6 11.66 -24.85 21.31
C ARG A 6 11.45 -23.39 20.88
N PHE A 7 12.10 -22.50 21.58
CA PHE A 7 12.16 -21.11 21.18
C PHE A 7 13.16 -20.94 20.04
N THR A 8 12.78 -20.18 19.03
CA THR A 8 13.66 -19.83 17.91
C THR A 8 14.48 -18.58 18.22
N THR A 9 15.46 -18.28 17.39
CA THR A 9 16.20 -17.00 17.44
C THR A 9 15.24 -15.81 17.39
N ILE A 10 14.17 -15.90 16.61
CA ILE A 10 13.17 -14.83 16.44
C ILE A 10 12.38 -14.58 17.73
N PHE A 11 12.12 -15.62 18.53
CA PHE A 11 11.55 -15.43 19.87
C PHE A 11 12.51 -14.61 20.75
N GLY A 12 13.80 -14.94 20.77
CA GLY A 12 14.82 -14.20 21.53
C GLY A 12 14.87 -12.73 21.16
N LEU A 13 14.96 -12.42 19.87
CA LEU A 13 15.00 -11.06 19.35
C LEU A 13 13.73 -10.25 19.70
N ASN A 14 12.55 -10.84 19.62
CA ASN A 14 11.29 -10.17 20.02
C ASN A 14 11.24 -9.94 21.55
N ASN A 15 11.75 -10.90 22.35
CA ASN A 15 11.82 -10.72 23.79
C ASN A 15 12.83 -9.63 24.19
N GLU A 16 13.99 -9.57 23.54
CA GLU A 16 14.96 -8.47 23.73
C GLU A 16 14.35 -7.12 23.34
N ALA A 17 13.63 -7.05 22.21
CA ALA A 17 12.91 -5.85 21.79
C ALA A 17 11.89 -5.40 22.84
N TRP A 18 11.08 -6.33 23.39
CA TRP A 18 10.13 -6.06 24.46
C TRP A 18 10.79 -5.50 25.72
N LEU A 19 11.94 -6.05 26.11
CA LEU A 19 12.68 -5.64 27.31
C LEU A 19 13.54 -4.37 27.12
N SER A 20 13.78 -3.94 25.89
CA SER A 20 14.71 -2.86 25.55
C SER A 20 14.21 -1.45 25.89
N GLY A 21 12.96 -1.29 26.31
CA GLY A 21 12.34 0.03 26.52
C GLY A 21 11.98 0.75 25.20
N LYS A 22 12.11 0.08 24.05
CA LYS A 22 11.65 0.58 22.76
C LYS A 22 10.12 0.55 22.67
N ARG A 23 9.59 1.09 21.58
CA ARG A 23 8.13 1.24 21.38
C ARG A 23 7.55 0.12 20.53
N ARG A 24 8.31 -0.37 19.52
CA ARG A 24 7.81 -1.34 18.55
C ARG A 24 8.88 -2.35 18.13
N ALA A 25 8.42 -3.57 17.79
CA ALA A 25 9.20 -4.58 17.07
C ALA A 25 8.56 -4.85 15.71
N LEU A 26 9.32 -4.64 14.65
CA LEU A 26 8.92 -4.71 13.25
C LEU A 26 9.54 -5.96 12.63
N ASN A 27 8.75 -7.01 12.45
CA ASN A 27 9.22 -8.32 12.01
C ASN A 27 8.95 -8.53 10.52
N GLU A 28 9.93 -8.26 9.68
CA GLU A 28 9.90 -8.56 8.25
C GLU A 28 10.58 -9.90 7.98
N GLY A 29 10.02 -10.71 7.11
CA GLY A 29 10.73 -11.94 6.77
C GLY A 29 9.99 -12.92 5.89
N GLY A 30 10.72 -13.96 5.49
CA GLY A 30 10.23 -15.04 4.64
C GLY A 30 9.16 -15.91 5.29
N THR A 31 8.63 -16.85 4.52
CA THR A 31 7.70 -17.85 5.05
C THR A 31 8.42 -18.80 6.02
N ALA A 32 7.67 -19.39 6.94
CA ALA A 32 8.17 -20.36 7.92
C ALA A 32 9.35 -19.84 8.80
N SER A 33 9.57 -18.52 8.87
CA SER A 33 10.64 -17.90 9.70
C SER A 33 10.27 -17.78 11.18
N SER A 34 9.15 -18.36 11.60
CA SER A 34 8.60 -18.35 12.96
C SER A 34 8.16 -16.98 13.53
N LYS A 35 8.06 -15.92 12.72
CA LYS A 35 7.64 -14.57 13.18
C LYS A 35 6.38 -14.59 14.03
N THR A 36 5.25 -14.93 13.42
CA THR A 36 3.93 -14.97 14.06
C THR A 36 3.91 -15.92 15.26
N TRP A 37 4.47 -17.11 15.10
CA TRP A 37 4.57 -18.12 16.14
C TRP A 37 5.33 -17.62 17.37
N SER A 38 6.52 -17.04 17.18
CA SER A 38 7.37 -16.52 18.23
C SER A 38 6.73 -15.34 18.97
N ILE A 39 6.07 -14.45 18.25
CA ILE A 39 5.31 -13.34 18.86
C ILE A 39 4.17 -13.90 19.71
N LEU A 40 3.37 -14.85 19.21
CA LEU A 40 2.28 -15.46 19.96
C LEU A 40 2.76 -16.22 21.20
N GLN A 41 3.92 -16.92 21.13
CA GLN A 41 4.58 -17.53 22.31
C GLN A 41 4.89 -16.45 23.36
N LEU A 42 5.53 -15.35 22.94
CA LEU A 42 5.91 -14.28 23.83
C LEU A 42 4.70 -13.60 24.49
N LEU A 43 3.68 -13.29 23.71
CA LEU A 43 2.41 -12.69 24.20
C LEU A 43 1.70 -13.60 25.22
N SER A 44 1.70 -14.92 24.97
CA SER A 44 1.12 -15.91 25.89
C SER A 44 1.89 -15.95 27.23
N LEU A 45 3.22 -15.91 27.21
CA LEU A 45 4.04 -15.83 28.41
C LEU A 45 3.85 -14.51 29.16
N ILE A 46 3.79 -13.38 28.45
CA ILE A 46 3.53 -12.07 29.04
C ILE A 46 2.15 -12.07 29.72
N ALA A 47 1.10 -12.54 29.05
CA ALA A 47 -0.26 -12.61 29.60
C ALA A 47 -0.36 -13.55 30.82
N GLN A 48 0.42 -14.64 30.83
CA GLN A 48 0.43 -15.61 31.91
C GLN A 48 1.18 -15.09 33.16
N TYR A 49 2.32 -14.42 32.98
CA TYR A 49 3.27 -14.14 34.06
C TYR A 49 3.42 -12.64 34.40
N SER A 50 2.62 -11.77 33.80
CA SER A 50 2.63 -10.34 34.13
C SER A 50 2.31 -10.10 35.61
N LYS A 51 2.95 -9.09 36.21
CA LYS A 51 2.68 -8.67 37.60
C LYS A 51 1.35 -7.90 37.75
N ARG A 52 0.74 -7.47 36.65
CA ARG A 52 -0.54 -6.74 36.61
C ARG A 52 -1.42 -7.26 35.47
N PRO A 53 -2.72 -7.09 35.57
CA PRO A 53 -3.62 -7.44 34.46
C PRO A 53 -3.26 -6.66 33.19
N LEU A 54 -3.17 -7.37 32.06
CA LEU A 54 -2.87 -6.80 30.75
C LEU A 54 -3.97 -7.14 29.74
N LEU A 55 -4.29 -6.18 28.88
CA LEU A 55 -5.07 -6.38 27.67
C LEU A 55 -4.12 -6.39 26.46
N ILE A 56 -4.11 -7.51 25.75
CA ILE A 56 -3.29 -7.73 24.55
C ILE A 56 -4.23 -7.91 23.37
N SER A 57 -4.11 -7.07 22.34
CA SER A 57 -4.92 -7.18 21.11
C SER A 57 -4.09 -7.74 19.97
N VAL A 58 -4.60 -8.79 19.33
CA VAL A 58 -4.06 -9.37 18.09
C VAL A 58 -5.00 -9.01 16.96
N VAL A 59 -4.50 -8.28 15.99
CA VAL A 59 -5.29 -7.68 14.90
C VAL A 59 -4.71 -8.09 13.55
N SER A 60 -5.58 -8.40 12.59
CA SER A 60 -5.22 -8.57 11.19
C SER A 60 -6.29 -7.93 10.31
N GLU A 61 -6.18 -8.04 8.99
CA GLU A 61 -7.12 -7.48 8.02
C GLU A 61 -8.59 -7.75 8.38
N SER A 62 -8.90 -9.00 8.74
CA SER A 62 -10.26 -9.42 9.10
C SER A 62 -10.28 -10.59 10.09
N LEU A 63 -11.39 -10.76 10.80
CA LEU A 63 -11.56 -11.89 11.72
C LEU A 63 -11.51 -13.27 11.03
N PRO A 64 -12.09 -13.49 9.82
CA PRO A 64 -11.91 -14.73 9.09
C PRO A 64 -10.45 -15.05 8.76
N HIS A 65 -9.63 -14.04 8.51
CA HIS A 65 -8.19 -14.18 8.28
C HIS A 65 -7.48 -14.64 9.57
N LEU A 66 -7.74 -14.00 10.70
CA LEU A 66 -7.22 -14.39 12.01
C LEU A 66 -7.58 -15.84 12.38
N LYS A 67 -8.82 -16.27 12.14
CA LYS A 67 -9.27 -17.64 12.44
C LYS A 67 -8.50 -18.69 11.65
N ARG A 68 -8.14 -18.40 10.41
CA ARG A 68 -7.35 -19.32 9.57
C ARG A 68 -5.85 -19.31 9.88
N GLY A 69 -5.35 -18.20 10.41
CA GLY A 69 -3.94 -17.93 10.74
C GLY A 69 -3.68 -17.86 12.24
N ALA A 70 -3.51 -16.65 12.77
CA ALA A 70 -3.00 -16.38 14.10
C ALA A 70 -3.79 -17.02 15.25
N ILE A 71 -5.13 -17.13 15.17
CA ILE A 71 -5.91 -17.81 16.22
C ILE A 71 -5.62 -19.30 16.25
N ARG A 72 -5.54 -19.94 15.07
CA ARG A 72 -5.20 -21.37 14.98
C ARG A 72 -3.80 -21.62 15.53
N ASP A 73 -2.84 -20.76 15.20
CA ASP A 73 -1.46 -20.89 15.66
C ASP A 73 -1.35 -20.58 17.16
N PHE A 74 -2.11 -19.63 17.69
CA PHE A 74 -2.20 -19.35 19.12
C PHE A 74 -2.61 -20.58 19.93
N PHE A 75 -3.67 -21.29 19.51
CA PHE A 75 -4.11 -22.50 20.20
C PHE A 75 -3.09 -23.63 20.15
N ARG A 76 -2.32 -23.73 19.07
CA ARG A 76 -1.19 -24.66 18.97
C ARG A 76 -0.04 -24.26 19.90
N VAL A 77 0.27 -22.96 19.99
CA VAL A 77 1.31 -22.43 20.89
C VAL A 77 1.01 -22.75 22.34
N ILE A 78 -0.25 -22.64 22.79
CA ILE A 78 -0.63 -22.93 24.16
C ILE A 78 -0.99 -24.40 24.40
N ASP A 79 -0.95 -25.23 23.36
CA ASP A 79 -1.31 -26.66 23.37
C ASP A 79 -2.73 -26.92 23.93
N GLU A 80 -3.69 -26.12 23.45
CA GLU A 80 -5.09 -26.22 23.85
C GLU A 80 -6.02 -26.24 22.62
N SER A 81 -7.24 -26.73 22.81
CA SER A 81 -8.31 -26.63 21.80
C SER A 81 -9.17 -25.38 22.04
N PRO A 82 -9.65 -24.72 20.98
CA PRO A 82 -10.68 -23.68 21.12
C PRO A 82 -12.06 -24.26 21.49
N ASP A 83 -12.25 -25.59 21.33
CA ASP A 83 -13.53 -26.22 21.58
C ASP A 83 -13.69 -26.59 23.05
N ASN A 84 -14.84 -26.18 23.62
CA ASN A 84 -15.18 -26.42 25.03
C ASN A 84 -14.14 -25.85 26.03
N ASN A 85 -13.39 -24.84 25.64
CA ASN A 85 -12.36 -24.23 26.46
C ASN A 85 -12.98 -23.16 27.37
N PRO A 86 -12.97 -23.32 28.72
CA PRO A 86 -13.59 -22.38 29.63
C PRO A 86 -12.87 -21.03 29.71
N ARG A 87 -11.60 -20.96 29.20
CA ARG A 87 -10.81 -19.73 29.12
C ARG A 87 -11.02 -18.97 27.83
N TYR A 88 -11.69 -19.56 26.82
CA TYR A 88 -11.91 -18.95 25.53
C TYR A 88 -13.37 -18.59 25.28
N ASN A 89 -13.65 -17.29 25.18
CA ASN A 89 -14.95 -16.78 24.75
C ASN A 89 -14.99 -16.67 23.21
N LYS A 90 -15.72 -17.60 22.58
CA LYS A 90 -15.86 -17.66 21.12
C LYS A 90 -16.65 -16.50 20.51
N THR A 91 -17.51 -15.83 21.28
CA THR A 91 -18.30 -14.69 20.80
C THR A 91 -17.42 -13.45 20.73
N GLU A 92 -16.71 -13.17 21.83
CA GLU A 92 -15.84 -12.00 21.93
C GLU A 92 -14.44 -12.25 21.34
N GLN A 93 -14.12 -13.49 20.97
CA GLN A 93 -12.79 -13.92 20.52
C GLN A 93 -11.70 -13.56 21.53
N THR A 94 -11.93 -13.82 22.82
CA THR A 94 -11.00 -13.50 23.90
C THR A 94 -10.54 -14.76 24.65
N TYR A 95 -9.25 -14.83 24.98
CA TYR A 95 -8.66 -15.88 25.78
C TYR A 95 -8.11 -15.30 27.10
N SER A 96 -8.55 -15.86 28.23
CA SER A 96 -8.17 -15.39 29.57
C SER A 96 -7.01 -16.21 30.14
N PHE A 97 -5.88 -15.55 30.42
CA PHE A 97 -4.79 -16.07 31.24
C PHE A 97 -4.96 -15.64 32.71
N SER A 98 -4.08 -16.11 33.58
CA SER A 98 -4.13 -15.75 35.02
C SER A 98 -3.98 -14.23 35.25
N ASN A 99 -3.16 -13.57 34.46
CA ASN A 99 -2.83 -12.15 34.64
C ASN A 99 -3.00 -11.31 33.35
N GLY A 100 -3.73 -11.83 32.35
CA GLY A 100 -3.96 -11.08 31.13
C GLY A 100 -5.02 -11.69 30.25
N VAL A 101 -5.52 -10.89 29.33
CA VAL A 101 -6.48 -11.30 28.31
C VAL A 101 -5.85 -11.03 26.95
N ILE A 102 -5.94 -12.01 26.05
CA ILE A 102 -5.64 -11.85 24.64
C ILE A 102 -6.97 -11.80 23.89
N GLU A 103 -7.22 -10.71 23.17
CA GLU A 103 -8.37 -10.53 22.28
C GLU A 103 -7.94 -10.57 20.81
N PHE A 104 -8.83 -11.06 19.94
CA PHE A 104 -8.58 -11.14 18.50
C PHE A 104 -9.73 -10.44 17.76
N PHE A 105 -9.40 -9.52 16.84
CA PHE A 105 -10.42 -8.86 16.02
C PHE A 105 -9.85 -8.39 14.66
N GLY A 106 -10.75 -8.19 13.70
CA GLY A 106 -10.41 -7.68 12.39
C GLY A 106 -10.21 -6.17 12.37
N ALA A 107 -9.32 -5.68 11.53
CA ALA A 107 -9.11 -4.25 11.28
C ALA A 107 -10.33 -3.58 10.61
N ASP A 108 -11.25 -4.38 10.04
CA ASP A 108 -12.53 -3.98 9.50
C ASP A 108 -13.60 -3.69 10.58
N GLU A 109 -13.36 -4.08 11.84
CA GLU A 109 -14.25 -3.82 12.97
C GLU A 109 -14.00 -2.41 13.56
N ALA A 110 -14.58 -1.38 12.94
CA ALA A 110 -14.34 0.04 13.27
C ALA A 110 -14.50 0.38 14.76
N ASP A 111 -15.48 -0.23 15.46
CA ASP A 111 -15.74 0.02 16.89
C ASP A 111 -14.61 -0.52 17.77
N LYS A 112 -14.02 -1.66 17.44
CA LYS A 112 -12.89 -2.22 18.18
C LYS A 112 -11.59 -1.48 17.87
N VAL A 113 -11.42 -1.00 16.63
CA VAL A 113 -10.28 -0.16 16.24
C VAL A 113 -10.27 1.15 17.00
N ARG A 114 -11.43 1.80 17.14
CA ARG A 114 -11.63 3.06 17.89
C ARG A 114 -11.91 2.85 19.38
N GLY A 115 -12.00 1.63 19.83
CA GLY A 115 -12.40 1.20 21.15
C GLY A 115 -11.39 1.48 22.28
N PRO A 116 -11.43 0.70 23.39
CA PRO A 116 -10.64 0.95 24.59
C PRO A 116 -9.12 0.89 24.34
N ARG A 117 -8.38 1.47 25.27
CA ARG A 117 -6.91 1.39 25.28
C ARG A 117 -6.48 -0.03 25.64
N ARG A 118 -5.45 -0.52 24.97
CA ARG A 118 -4.77 -1.79 25.22
C ARG A 118 -3.37 -1.59 25.78
N ASP A 119 -2.82 -2.64 26.36
CA ASP A 119 -1.45 -2.60 26.85
C ASP A 119 -0.46 -2.98 25.76
N ILE A 120 -0.73 -4.06 25.04
CA ILE A 120 0.12 -4.55 23.96
C ILE A 120 -0.74 -4.76 22.69
N LEU A 121 -0.18 -4.44 21.55
CA LEU A 121 -0.76 -4.65 20.23
C LEU A 121 0.11 -5.60 19.42
N PHE A 122 -0.50 -6.53 18.72
CA PHE A 122 0.14 -7.29 17.65
C PHE A 122 -0.66 -7.12 16.36
N ILE A 123 -0.05 -6.48 15.36
CA ILE A 123 -0.61 -6.38 14.01
C ILE A 123 -0.02 -7.52 13.18
N ASN A 124 -0.80 -8.55 12.96
CA ASN A 124 -0.43 -9.71 12.16
C ASN A 124 -0.72 -9.44 10.69
N GLU A 125 0.27 -9.70 9.84
CA GLU A 125 0.27 -9.37 8.41
C GLU A 125 -0.03 -7.88 8.17
N GLY A 126 0.79 -7.02 8.78
CA GLY A 126 0.62 -5.58 8.78
C GLY A 126 0.55 -4.92 7.40
N ASN A 127 1.11 -5.57 6.38
CA ASN A 127 1.00 -5.14 4.98
C ASN A 127 -0.44 -5.15 4.44
N ASN A 128 -1.36 -5.89 5.08
CA ASN A 128 -2.77 -5.97 4.70
C ASN A 128 -3.66 -5.01 5.52
N VAL A 129 -3.10 -4.31 6.50
CA VAL A 129 -3.83 -3.34 7.35
C VAL A 129 -3.45 -1.91 6.93
N SER A 130 -4.45 -1.02 6.80
CA SER A 130 -4.20 0.36 6.38
C SER A 130 -3.35 1.14 7.39
N TRP A 131 -2.65 2.18 6.93
CA TRP A 131 -1.90 3.08 7.80
C TRP A 131 -2.77 3.75 8.86
N GLU A 132 -3.95 4.29 8.45
CA GLU A 132 -4.87 4.96 9.36
C GLU A 132 -5.30 4.06 10.50
N THR A 133 -5.65 2.81 10.17
CA THR A 133 -6.04 1.79 11.17
C THR A 133 -4.87 1.43 12.08
N SER A 134 -3.70 1.15 11.51
CA SER A 134 -2.49 0.75 12.26
C SER A 134 -2.04 1.87 13.20
N ARG A 135 -2.00 3.11 12.73
CA ARG A 135 -1.71 4.30 13.52
C ARG A 135 -2.75 4.51 14.63
N GLY A 136 -4.04 4.35 14.30
CA GLY A 136 -5.13 4.50 15.25
C GLY A 136 -5.07 3.49 16.39
N LEU A 137 -4.71 2.24 16.09
CA LEU A 137 -4.49 1.17 17.06
C LEU A 137 -3.26 1.45 17.93
N ASP A 138 -2.14 1.84 17.31
CA ASP A 138 -0.88 2.10 18.00
C ASP A 138 -0.96 3.27 18.99
N ILE A 139 -1.63 4.38 18.63
CA ILE A 139 -1.86 5.52 19.54
C ILE A 139 -2.64 5.11 20.82
N ARG A 140 -3.47 4.07 20.72
CA ARG A 140 -4.25 3.53 21.84
C ARG A 140 -3.54 2.40 22.58
N THR A 141 -2.32 2.05 22.20
CA THR A 141 -1.48 1.03 22.83
C THR A 141 -0.54 1.69 23.83
N ARG A 142 -0.52 1.18 25.07
CA ARG A 142 0.22 1.82 26.17
C ARG A 142 1.68 1.43 26.24
N LEU A 143 2.00 0.17 26.01
CA LEU A 143 3.33 -0.38 26.29
C LEU A 143 4.12 -0.67 25.04
N PHE A 144 3.61 -1.57 24.16
CA PHE A 144 4.41 -2.09 23.06
C PHE A 144 3.56 -2.55 21.87
N THR A 145 4.09 -2.41 20.67
CA THR A 145 3.46 -2.90 19.44
C THR A 145 4.39 -3.85 18.69
N PHE A 146 3.90 -5.06 18.40
CA PHE A 146 4.52 -5.99 17.46
C PHE A 146 3.83 -5.89 16.12
N VAL A 147 4.61 -6.00 15.05
CA VAL A 147 4.09 -6.12 13.67
C VAL A 147 4.86 -7.20 12.96
N ASP A 148 4.18 -8.07 12.21
CA ASP A 148 4.84 -9.01 11.31
C ASP A 148 4.29 -8.91 9.88
N TRP A 149 5.10 -9.28 8.91
CA TRP A 149 4.70 -9.37 7.50
C TRP A 149 5.69 -10.14 6.64
N ASN A 150 5.19 -10.57 5.46
CA ASN A 150 6.05 -11.00 4.36
C ASN A 150 6.23 -9.82 3.39
N PRO A 151 7.46 -9.52 2.93
CA PRO A 151 7.77 -8.31 2.16
C PRO A 151 7.37 -8.45 0.68
N THR A 152 6.09 -8.58 0.40
CA THR A 152 5.56 -8.65 -0.97
C THR A 152 5.75 -7.33 -1.71
N SER A 153 5.63 -6.20 -1.01
CA SER A 153 5.86 -4.85 -1.51
C SER A 153 6.20 -3.91 -0.35
N SER A 154 6.71 -2.71 -0.65
CA SER A 154 6.84 -1.65 0.35
C SER A 154 5.46 -1.14 0.78
N PHE A 155 5.32 -0.81 2.06
CA PHE A 155 4.10 -0.28 2.65
C PHE A 155 4.42 0.64 3.84
N TRP A 156 3.40 1.15 4.56
CA TRP A 156 3.54 2.16 5.61
C TRP A 156 4.59 1.85 6.70
N ALA A 157 4.89 0.58 7.00
CA ALA A 157 5.94 0.27 7.98
C ALA A 157 7.32 0.68 7.47
N HIS A 158 7.60 0.53 6.17
CA HIS A 158 8.83 0.98 5.54
C HIS A 158 8.93 2.50 5.49
N GLU A 159 7.80 3.19 5.29
CA GLU A 159 7.75 4.64 5.13
C GLU A 159 7.86 5.38 6.47
N TYR A 160 7.22 4.85 7.53
CA TYR A 160 7.02 5.61 8.77
C TYR A 160 7.71 5.03 9.99
N TRP A 161 7.96 3.70 10.04
CA TRP A 161 8.41 3.06 11.27
C TRP A 161 9.81 2.44 11.18
N ILE A 162 10.22 1.89 10.04
CA ILE A 162 11.57 1.36 9.88
C ILE A 162 12.59 2.51 9.92
N GLY A 163 13.69 2.32 10.64
CA GLY A 163 14.73 3.32 10.81
C GLY A 163 14.49 4.34 11.93
N GLN A 164 13.29 4.36 12.54
CA GLN A 164 13.05 5.25 13.68
C GLN A 164 13.73 4.72 14.95
N PRO A 165 14.35 5.59 15.76
CA PRO A 165 15.19 5.17 16.91
C PRO A 165 14.41 4.48 18.03
N GLU A 166 13.10 4.68 18.12
CA GLU A 166 12.22 4.03 19.09
C GLU A 166 11.74 2.63 18.66
N ASN A 167 12.11 2.17 17.46
CA ASN A 167 11.67 0.90 16.92
C ASN A 167 12.84 -0.08 16.77
N VAL A 168 12.53 -1.38 16.87
CA VAL A 168 13.46 -2.47 16.56
C VAL A 168 13.01 -3.11 15.27
N TYR A 169 13.90 -3.22 14.29
CA TYR A 169 13.65 -3.94 13.05
C TYR A 169 14.27 -5.33 13.13
N ILE A 170 13.49 -6.37 12.86
CA ILE A 170 13.89 -7.77 12.89
C ILE A 170 13.64 -8.36 11.51
N HIS A 171 14.71 -8.76 10.84
CA HIS A 171 14.61 -9.49 9.58
C HIS A 171 14.81 -10.98 9.84
N SER A 172 14.02 -11.84 9.16
CA SER A 172 14.04 -13.28 9.38
C SER A 172 13.81 -14.10 8.11
N THR A 173 14.36 -15.31 8.09
CA THR A 173 14.17 -16.30 7.05
C THR A 173 13.80 -17.65 7.68
N TYR A 174 13.43 -18.64 6.87
CA TYR A 174 13.20 -20.00 7.35
C TYR A 174 14.42 -20.60 8.06
N LEU A 175 15.65 -20.11 7.78
CA LEU A 175 16.89 -20.56 8.43
C LEU A 175 16.91 -20.23 9.93
N ASP A 176 16.23 -19.17 10.36
CA ASP A 176 16.09 -18.81 11.77
C ASP A 176 15.20 -19.75 12.57
N ALA A 177 14.49 -20.67 11.87
CA ALA A 177 13.61 -21.66 12.45
C ALA A 177 13.93 -23.10 11.97
N VAL A 178 15.05 -23.33 11.27
CA VAL A 178 15.38 -24.60 10.63
C VAL A 178 15.37 -25.79 11.60
N ASP A 179 15.80 -25.56 12.86
CA ASP A 179 15.87 -26.60 13.89
C ASP A 179 14.51 -27.09 14.40
N VAL A 180 13.44 -26.34 14.09
CA VAL A 180 12.05 -26.66 14.50
C VAL A 180 11.13 -26.95 13.31
N LEU A 181 11.60 -26.73 12.08
CA LEU A 181 10.83 -26.99 10.87
C LEU A 181 10.92 -28.44 10.43
N PRO A 182 9.83 -29.05 9.95
CA PRO A 182 9.89 -30.32 9.22
C PRO A 182 10.78 -30.21 7.98
N LEU A 183 11.58 -31.24 7.73
CA LEU A 183 12.50 -31.27 6.58
C LEU A 183 11.77 -31.04 5.24
N GLU A 184 10.54 -31.56 5.09
CA GLU A 184 9.74 -31.38 3.90
C GLU A 184 9.41 -29.91 3.62
N ILE A 185 9.18 -29.10 4.67
CA ILE A 185 8.94 -27.64 4.53
C ILE A 185 10.21 -26.95 4.04
N VAL A 186 11.35 -27.27 4.64
CA VAL A 186 12.65 -26.71 4.23
C VAL A 186 12.94 -27.07 2.77
N THR A 187 12.78 -28.35 2.40
CA THR A 187 13.00 -28.84 1.04
C THR A 187 12.07 -28.15 0.04
N ASN A 188 10.81 -27.93 0.41
CA ASN A 188 9.84 -27.26 -0.45
C ASN A 188 10.23 -25.79 -0.66
N ILE A 189 10.63 -25.07 0.38
CA ILE A 189 11.11 -23.68 0.28
C ILE A 189 12.34 -23.64 -0.64
N GLU A 190 13.34 -24.47 -0.40
CA GLU A 190 14.58 -24.54 -1.18
C GLU A 190 14.32 -24.87 -2.66
N SER A 191 13.35 -25.73 -2.96
CA SER A 191 13.01 -26.11 -4.33
C SER A 191 12.49 -24.95 -5.20
N ASN A 192 12.09 -23.83 -4.61
CA ASN A 192 11.63 -22.65 -5.32
C ASN A 192 12.75 -21.66 -5.64
N ARG A 193 13.98 -21.89 -5.13
CA ARG A 193 15.12 -20.97 -5.32
C ARG A 193 15.38 -20.63 -6.79
N ASP A 194 15.39 -21.63 -7.65
CA ASP A 194 15.70 -21.49 -9.07
C ASP A 194 14.45 -21.48 -9.96
N LYS A 195 13.27 -21.86 -9.42
CA LYS A 195 12.01 -21.93 -10.18
C LYS A 195 11.30 -20.61 -10.25
N ASP A 196 11.31 -19.86 -9.15
CA ASP A 196 10.64 -18.57 -9.02
C ASP A 196 11.51 -17.59 -8.21
N PRO A 197 12.37 -16.83 -8.89
CA PRO A 197 13.27 -15.88 -8.23
C PRO A 197 12.55 -14.80 -7.41
N ASN A 198 11.35 -14.39 -7.81
CA ASN A 198 10.58 -13.40 -7.06
C ASN A 198 9.99 -14.02 -5.79
N TRP A 199 9.38 -15.19 -5.91
CA TRP A 199 8.91 -15.96 -4.75
C TRP A 199 10.06 -16.24 -3.77
N TRP A 200 11.21 -16.68 -4.28
CA TRP A 200 12.40 -16.92 -3.46
C TRP A 200 12.86 -15.66 -2.74
N ASN A 201 12.87 -14.51 -3.43
CA ASN A 201 13.26 -13.24 -2.81
C ASN A 201 12.33 -12.87 -1.65
N VAL A 202 11.01 -12.99 -1.84
CA VAL A 202 10.00 -12.63 -0.82
C VAL A 202 9.93 -13.68 0.29
N TYR A 203 9.66 -14.93 -0.09
CA TYR A 203 9.28 -15.97 0.86
C TYR A 203 10.47 -16.80 1.34
N GLY A 204 11.52 -16.94 0.55
CA GLY A 204 12.77 -17.59 0.96
C GLY A 204 13.67 -16.62 1.73
N LEU A 205 14.03 -15.50 1.12
CA LEU A 205 14.99 -14.55 1.67
C LEU A 205 14.38 -13.45 2.54
N GLY A 206 13.06 -13.30 2.58
CA GLY A 206 12.40 -12.25 3.35
C GLY A 206 12.73 -10.83 2.87
N ARG A 207 13.01 -10.64 1.59
CA ARG A 207 13.34 -9.36 0.98
C ARG A 207 12.17 -8.83 0.16
N ILE A 208 12.08 -7.52 0.00
CA ILE A 208 11.03 -6.90 -0.81
C ILE A 208 11.06 -7.49 -2.22
N GLY A 209 9.93 -8.07 -2.62
CA GLY A 209 9.74 -8.66 -3.93
C GLY A 209 9.62 -7.62 -5.04
N LYS A 210 9.81 -8.06 -6.28
CA LYS A 210 9.38 -7.29 -7.44
C LYS A 210 7.87 -7.46 -7.55
N VAL A 211 7.15 -6.35 -7.62
CA VAL A 211 5.70 -6.39 -7.87
C VAL A 211 5.52 -6.79 -9.33
N GLU A 212 5.04 -8.00 -9.58
CA GLU A 212 4.69 -8.44 -10.93
C GLU A 212 3.45 -7.72 -11.43
N GLY A 213 3.45 -7.40 -12.72
CA GLY A 213 2.31 -6.71 -13.33
C GLY A 213 2.29 -5.21 -13.12
N LEU A 214 3.37 -4.59 -12.65
CA LEU A 214 3.48 -3.13 -12.65
C LEU A 214 3.29 -2.57 -14.06
N VAL A 215 2.45 -1.55 -14.17
CA VAL A 215 2.23 -0.84 -15.44
C VAL A 215 3.50 -0.10 -15.86
N TYR A 216 4.24 0.47 -14.89
CA TYR A 216 5.46 1.23 -15.09
C TYR A 216 6.57 0.72 -14.16
N PRO A 217 7.23 -0.39 -14.50
CA PRO A 217 8.12 -1.09 -13.57
C PRO A 217 9.45 -0.38 -13.32
N VAL A 218 9.85 0.55 -14.20
CA VAL A 218 11.17 1.19 -14.15
C VAL A 218 11.01 2.71 -14.18
N PHE A 219 11.58 3.37 -13.18
CA PHE A 219 11.76 4.83 -13.15
C PHE A 219 12.98 5.20 -12.31
N ASN A 220 13.45 6.43 -12.47
CA ASN A 220 14.54 7.01 -11.70
C ASN A 220 14.07 8.28 -10.98
N GLN A 221 14.87 8.77 -10.06
CA GLN A 221 14.61 10.02 -9.35
C GLN A 221 15.70 11.05 -9.69
N VAL A 222 15.28 12.32 -9.76
CA VAL A 222 16.16 13.48 -9.98
C VAL A 222 15.84 14.57 -8.95
N SER A 223 16.83 15.39 -8.62
CA SER A 223 16.60 16.51 -7.72
C SER A 223 15.94 17.72 -8.42
N ILE A 224 16.18 17.88 -9.72
CA ILE A 224 15.72 19.04 -10.50
C ILE A 224 15.32 18.56 -11.90
N MET A 225 14.22 19.09 -12.42
CA MET A 225 13.80 18.82 -13.80
C MET A 225 14.74 19.52 -14.80
N PRO A 226 15.02 18.88 -15.96
CA PRO A 226 15.76 19.54 -17.03
C PRO A 226 14.94 20.70 -17.64
N PRO A 227 15.60 21.66 -18.30
CA PRO A 227 14.89 22.67 -19.10
C PRO A 227 14.21 22.00 -20.31
N GLY A 228 13.05 22.52 -20.71
CA GLY A 228 12.28 22.00 -21.84
C GLY A 228 10.90 22.63 -21.91
N GLU A 229 10.14 22.21 -22.92
CA GLU A 229 8.74 22.59 -23.03
C GLU A 229 7.93 21.90 -21.93
N VAL A 230 7.23 22.71 -21.14
CA VAL A 230 6.45 22.27 -19.99
C VAL A 230 5.01 22.03 -20.42
N PHE A 231 4.46 20.90 -20.00
CA PHE A 231 3.02 20.62 -20.06
C PHE A 231 2.56 19.98 -18.76
N TYR A 232 1.26 19.94 -18.56
CA TYR A 232 0.68 19.41 -17.31
C TYR A 232 -0.36 18.36 -17.57
N GLY A 233 -0.44 17.40 -16.65
CA GLY A 233 -1.53 16.43 -16.60
C GLY A 233 -2.31 16.58 -15.29
N MET A 234 -3.64 16.47 -15.37
CA MET A 234 -4.51 16.62 -14.20
C MET A 234 -5.51 15.47 -14.11
N ASP A 235 -5.67 14.94 -12.89
CA ASP A 235 -6.74 14.01 -12.51
C ASP A 235 -7.59 14.65 -11.42
N PHE A 236 -8.90 14.73 -11.63
CA PHE A 236 -9.81 15.36 -10.69
C PHE A 236 -10.30 14.35 -9.66
N GLY A 237 -10.15 14.67 -8.38
CA GLY A 237 -10.75 13.96 -7.26
C GLY A 237 -11.38 14.92 -6.27
N TYR A 238 -12.14 14.41 -5.32
CA TYR A 238 -12.75 15.25 -4.29
C TYR A 238 -12.74 14.57 -2.91
N SER A 239 -13.75 13.77 -2.57
CA SER A 239 -13.94 13.29 -1.19
C SER A 239 -12.96 12.19 -0.77
N ASN A 240 -12.81 11.17 -1.59
CA ASN A 240 -11.99 9.99 -1.29
C ASN A 240 -10.72 9.93 -2.14
N ASP A 241 -10.81 10.45 -3.36
CA ASP A 241 -9.73 10.47 -4.34
C ASP A 241 -9.08 11.86 -4.36
N PRO A 242 -7.74 11.94 -4.46
CA PRO A 242 -7.05 13.21 -4.54
C PRO A 242 -7.25 13.86 -5.91
N THR A 243 -7.28 15.20 -5.93
CA THR A 243 -6.96 15.94 -7.15
C THR A 243 -5.46 15.93 -7.32
N VAL A 244 -4.98 15.54 -8.50
CA VAL A 244 -3.56 15.46 -8.82
C VAL A 244 -3.22 16.35 -10.00
N LEU A 245 -2.18 17.18 -9.86
CA LEU A 245 -1.58 17.97 -10.93
C LEU A 245 -0.11 17.64 -11.04
N ILE A 246 0.30 17.24 -12.24
CA ILE A 246 1.69 16.87 -12.53
C ILE A 246 2.25 17.80 -13.59
N LYS A 247 3.42 18.40 -13.30
CA LYS A 247 4.26 19.08 -14.30
C LYS A 247 5.11 18.04 -15.02
N CYS A 248 5.14 18.11 -16.34
CA CYS A 248 5.87 17.20 -17.19
C CYS A 248 6.80 17.95 -18.15
N VAL A 249 7.96 17.35 -18.47
CA VAL A 249 8.90 17.78 -19.52
C VAL A 249 9.39 16.54 -20.25
N ILE A 250 9.37 16.57 -21.58
CA ILE A 250 10.04 15.57 -22.42
C ILE A 250 11.39 16.14 -22.84
N HIS A 251 12.47 15.42 -22.51
CA HIS A 251 13.84 15.81 -22.85
C HIS A 251 14.69 14.56 -23.15
N ASP A 252 15.35 14.52 -24.29
CA ASP A 252 16.22 13.42 -24.74
C ASP A 252 15.58 12.02 -24.59
N ASP A 253 14.40 11.82 -25.17
CA ASP A 253 13.60 10.58 -25.10
C ASP A 253 13.25 10.13 -23.66
N ALA A 254 13.30 11.05 -22.72
CA ALA A 254 12.93 10.82 -21.33
C ALA A 254 11.77 11.75 -20.89
N LEU A 255 10.88 11.22 -20.07
CA LEU A 255 9.76 11.92 -19.45
C LEU A 255 10.13 12.23 -18.00
N TYR A 256 10.21 13.51 -17.69
CA TYR A 256 10.44 14.03 -16.35
C TYR A 256 9.14 14.55 -15.79
N CYS A 257 8.80 14.14 -14.57
CA CYS A 257 7.56 14.50 -13.90
C CYS A 257 7.82 15.07 -12.50
N GLN A 258 7.02 16.05 -12.13
CA GLN A 258 6.98 16.62 -10.78
C GLN A 258 5.54 16.69 -10.29
N GLU A 259 5.29 16.15 -9.12
CA GLU A 259 4.02 16.29 -8.40
C GLU A 259 3.90 17.73 -7.90
N LEU A 260 2.85 18.44 -8.30
CA LEU A 260 2.58 19.81 -7.83
C LEU A 260 1.41 19.87 -6.87
N ILE A 261 0.37 19.10 -7.12
CA ILE A 261 -0.81 18.95 -6.24
C ILE A 261 -1.10 17.45 -6.10
N TYR A 262 -1.32 17.01 -4.87
CA TYR A 262 -1.85 15.70 -4.52
C TYR A 262 -2.67 15.84 -3.24
N GLU A 263 -3.91 16.30 -3.35
CA GLU A 263 -4.75 16.70 -2.20
C GLU A 263 -6.21 16.27 -2.43
N THR A 264 -6.89 15.86 -1.35
CA THR A 264 -8.34 15.62 -1.34
C THR A 264 -9.11 16.86 -0.88
N GLY A 265 -10.38 16.96 -1.26
CA GLY A 265 -11.29 18.01 -0.79
C GLY A 265 -11.13 19.36 -1.48
N LEU A 266 -10.38 19.45 -2.58
CA LEU A 266 -10.23 20.69 -3.34
C LEU A 266 -11.45 20.95 -4.21
N THR A 267 -12.05 22.14 -4.10
CA THR A 267 -13.00 22.65 -5.07
C THR A 267 -12.26 23.20 -6.31
N ASN A 268 -12.95 23.36 -7.45
CA ASN A 268 -12.34 23.87 -8.66
C ASN A 268 -11.76 25.30 -8.48
N ASP A 269 -12.39 26.13 -7.64
CA ASP A 269 -11.87 27.45 -7.26
C ASP A 269 -10.55 27.31 -6.47
N ALA A 270 -10.47 26.35 -5.53
CA ALA A 270 -9.26 26.10 -4.76
C ALA A 270 -8.12 25.53 -5.64
N ILE A 271 -8.45 24.68 -6.60
CA ILE A 271 -7.50 24.17 -7.60
C ILE A 271 -6.94 25.32 -8.42
N ALA A 272 -7.81 26.21 -8.96
CA ALA A 272 -7.39 27.35 -9.75
C ALA A 272 -6.50 28.30 -8.93
N TYR A 273 -6.84 28.54 -7.66
CA TYR A 273 -6.00 29.35 -6.77
C TYR A 273 -4.61 28.73 -6.55
N ARG A 274 -4.54 27.42 -6.30
CA ARG A 274 -3.26 26.68 -6.15
C ARG A 274 -2.42 26.74 -7.43
N MET A 275 -3.04 26.66 -8.59
CA MET A 275 -2.36 26.77 -9.88
C MET A 275 -1.75 28.16 -10.08
N ASP A 276 -2.45 29.22 -9.65
CA ASP A 276 -1.91 30.58 -9.64
C ASP A 276 -0.70 30.70 -8.70
N GLU A 277 -0.76 30.17 -7.48
CA GLU A 277 0.36 30.15 -6.52
C GLU A 277 1.58 29.40 -7.07
N LEU A 278 1.37 28.32 -7.81
CA LEU A 278 2.41 27.52 -8.46
C LEU A 278 3.00 28.20 -9.70
N GLY A 279 2.46 29.35 -10.10
CA GLY A 279 2.96 30.15 -11.21
C GLY A 279 2.65 29.57 -12.59
N ILE A 280 1.61 28.72 -12.71
CA ILE A 280 1.17 28.17 -14.00
C ILE A 280 0.62 29.32 -14.84
N GLN A 281 1.16 29.46 -16.06
CA GLN A 281 0.86 30.60 -16.91
C GLN A 281 -0.49 30.46 -17.60
N LYS A 282 -1.43 31.34 -17.27
CA LYS A 282 -2.76 31.36 -17.91
C LYS A 282 -2.65 31.54 -19.41
N ARG A 283 -3.52 30.87 -20.16
CA ARG A 283 -3.62 30.89 -21.63
C ARG A 283 -2.39 30.36 -22.38
N SER A 284 -1.30 30.06 -21.69
CA SER A 284 -0.03 29.63 -22.29
C SER A 284 0.25 28.16 -21.99
N ASP A 285 0.32 27.83 -20.70
CA ASP A 285 0.72 26.47 -20.29
C ASP A 285 -0.37 25.46 -20.60
N GLU A 286 -0.03 24.40 -21.31
CA GLU A 286 -0.98 23.37 -21.72
C GLU A 286 -1.24 22.36 -20.59
N ILE A 287 -2.52 22.17 -20.26
CA ILE A 287 -2.98 21.25 -19.22
C ILE A 287 -3.96 20.28 -19.85
N PHE A 288 -3.75 18.98 -19.64
CA PHE A 288 -4.64 17.93 -20.13
C PHE A 288 -5.24 17.16 -18.95
N ALA A 289 -6.58 17.03 -18.94
CA ALA A 289 -7.32 16.44 -17.83
C ALA A 289 -8.23 15.30 -18.29
N ASP A 290 -8.77 14.52 -17.34
CA ASP A 290 -9.77 13.50 -17.67
C ASP A 290 -10.97 14.09 -18.40
N SER A 291 -11.21 13.63 -19.61
CA SER A 291 -12.36 14.03 -20.42
C SER A 291 -13.72 13.60 -19.84
N ALA A 292 -13.74 12.76 -18.78
CA ALA A 292 -14.97 12.43 -18.05
C ALA A 292 -15.45 13.55 -17.12
N GLU A 293 -14.60 14.60 -16.89
CA GLU A 293 -14.88 15.73 -16.02
C GLU A 293 -15.06 17.07 -16.78
N PRO A 294 -15.95 17.15 -17.79
CA PRO A 294 -16.07 18.33 -18.66
C PRO A 294 -16.50 19.59 -17.88
N LYS A 295 -17.24 19.42 -16.80
CA LYS A 295 -17.67 20.55 -15.94
C LYS A 295 -16.48 21.16 -15.20
N SER A 296 -15.62 20.33 -14.61
CA SER A 296 -14.42 20.78 -13.90
C SER A 296 -13.42 21.44 -14.88
N ILE A 297 -13.25 20.88 -16.07
CA ILE A 297 -12.43 21.46 -17.14
C ILE A 297 -12.96 22.86 -17.50
N GLU A 298 -14.25 23.00 -17.73
CA GLU A 298 -14.86 24.29 -18.09
C GLU A 298 -14.72 25.33 -16.97
N GLU A 299 -14.88 24.96 -15.70
CA GLU A 299 -14.70 25.85 -14.56
C GLU A 299 -13.25 26.34 -14.45
N ILE A 300 -12.25 25.46 -14.55
CA ILE A 300 -10.82 25.83 -14.55
C ILE A 300 -10.47 26.69 -15.78
N TYR A 301 -11.03 26.38 -16.95
CA TYR A 301 -10.87 27.18 -18.16
C TYR A 301 -11.37 28.63 -17.95
N ARG A 302 -12.52 28.82 -17.29
CA ARG A 302 -13.06 30.16 -16.95
C ARG A 302 -12.16 30.95 -16.00
N HIS A 303 -11.35 30.28 -15.18
CA HIS A 303 -10.31 30.93 -14.40
C HIS A 303 -9.10 31.38 -15.24
N GLY A 304 -9.12 31.10 -16.55
CA GLY A 304 -8.15 31.56 -17.53
C GLY A 304 -7.04 30.56 -17.86
N PHE A 305 -7.07 29.35 -17.34
CA PHE A 305 -6.07 28.33 -17.66
C PHE A 305 -6.34 27.64 -19.00
N ASN A 306 -5.29 27.25 -19.72
CA ASN A 306 -5.40 26.54 -21.00
C ASN A 306 -5.54 25.03 -20.75
N ILE A 307 -6.65 24.65 -20.17
CA ILE A 307 -6.98 23.24 -19.84
C ILE A 307 -7.84 22.64 -20.96
N LYS A 308 -7.51 21.41 -21.34
CA LYS A 308 -8.15 20.65 -22.43
C LYS A 308 -8.47 19.23 -21.96
N PRO A 309 -9.54 18.60 -22.49
CA PRO A 309 -9.74 17.17 -22.26
C PRO A 309 -8.66 16.36 -22.96
N ALA A 310 -8.14 15.34 -22.26
CA ALA A 310 -7.24 14.36 -22.87
C ALA A 310 -7.97 13.51 -23.93
N PRO A 311 -7.30 13.04 -24.99
CA PRO A 311 -7.87 12.16 -26.00
C PRO A 311 -8.49 10.92 -25.36
N LYS A 312 -9.74 10.57 -25.74
CA LYS A 312 -10.47 9.42 -25.22
C LYS A 312 -11.11 8.60 -26.34
N GLY A 313 -11.06 7.28 -26.22
CA GLY A 313 -11.67 6.35 -27.17
C GLY A 313 -11.50 4.90 -26.71
N PRO A 314 -12.10 3.94 -27.42
CA PRO A 314 -11.91 2.52 -27.11
C PRO A 314 -10.40 2.17 -27.09
N GLY A 315 -9.93 1.58 -25.97
CA GLY A 315 -8.53 1.21 -25.78
C GLY A 315 -7.57 2.36 -25.44
N SER A 316 -8.06 3.61 -25.28
CA SER A 316 -7.21 4.78 -25.00
C SER A 316 -6.39 4.67 -23.71
N VAL A 317 -6.89 3.95 -22.70
CA VAL A 317 -6.17 3.75 -21.42
C VAL A 317 -4.88 2.96 -21.67
N GLU A 318 -4.97 1.79 -22.29
CA GLU A 318 -3.79 0.96 -22.54
C GLU A 318 -2.85 1.62 -23.56
N TYR A 319 -3.40 2.26 -24.58
CA TYR A 319 -2.61 3.04 -25.53
C TYR A 319 -1.83 4.16 -24.81
N GLY A 320 -2.48 4.92 -23.92
CA GLY A 320 -1.80 5.94 -23.13
C GLY A 320 -0.71 5.37 -22.21
N HIS A 321 -0.93 4.18 -21.63
CA HIS A 321 0.11 3.48 -20.88
C HIS A 321 1.29 3.10 -21.79
N GLN A 322 1.04 2.67 -23.03
CA GLN A 322 2.10 2.36 -24.00
C GLN A 322 2.89 3.61 -24.38
N LEU A 323 2.24 4.76 -24.60
CA LEU A 323 2.93 6.03 -24.87
C LEU A 323 3.88 6.41 -23.72
N VAL A 324 3.41 6.37 -22.47
CA VAL A 324 4.25 6.68 -21.30
C VAL A 324 5.44 5.71 -21.20
N ARG A 325 5.24 4.41 -21.51
CA ARG A 325 6.31 3.40 -21.45
C ARG A 325 7.40 3.57 -22.53
N GLN A 326 7.16 4.32 -23.58
CA GLN A 326 8.17 4.60 -24.61
C GLN A 326 9.29 5.49 -24.08
N PHE A 327 9.01 6.29 -23.04
CA PHE A 327 9.99 7.18 -22.43
C PHE A 327 10.74 6.52 -21.27
N LYS A 328 12.01 6.90 -21.09
CA LYS A 328 12.70 6.71 -19.80
C LYS A 328 12.03 7.63 -18.78
N GLN A 329 11.61 7.08 -17.64
CA GLN A 329 10.76 7.80 -16.70
C GLN A 329 11.58 8.32 -15.51
N TYR A 330 11.34 9.57 -15.15
CA TYR A 330 11.96 10.25 -14.03
C TYR A 330 10.92 11.00 -13.21
N TRP A 331 11.03 10.91 -11.89
CA TRP A 331 10.30 11.76 -10.95
C TRP A 331 11.26 12.66 -10.20
N THR A 332 10.85 13.89 -9.91
CA THR A 332 11.58 14.68 -8.90
C THR A 332 11.43 14.02 -7.53
N SER A 333 12.48 14.09 -6.70
CA SER A 333 12.54 13.36 -5.42
C SER A 333 11.51 13.82 -4.39
N ASP A 334 10.91 15.00 -4.58
CA ASP A 334 9.82 15.56 -3.79
C ASP A 334 8.42 15.07 -4.22
N SER A 335 8.30 14.35 -5.34
CA SER A 335 7.06 13.77 -5.85
C SER A 335 6.66 12.50 -5.08
N THR A 336 6.47 12.61 -3.77
CA THR A 336 6.41 11.46 -2.85
C THR A 336 5.22 10.55 -3.08
N ASP A 337 4.03 11.10 -3.32
CA ASP A 337 2.81 10.32 -3.50
C ASP A 337 2.76 9.67 -4.90
N CYS A 338 3.14 10.38 -5.94
CA CYS A 338 3.25 9.82 -7.30
C CYS A 338 4.33 8.72 -7.42
N ILE A 339 5.46 8.87 -6.73
CA ILE A 339 6.48 7.82 -6.62
C ILE A 339 5.92 6.57 -5.95
N LYS A 340 5.17 6.76 -4.88
CA LYS A 340 4.49 5.69 -4.16
C LYS A 340 3.45 5.00 -5.04
N GLU A 341 2.64 5.76 -5.77
CA GLU A 341 1.70 5.20 -6.74
C GLU A 341 2.42 4.38 -7.80
N GLN A 342 3.45 4.90 -8.46
CA GLN A 342 4.16 4.17 -9.51
C GLN A 342 4.74 2.83 -9.03
N LYS A 343 5.21 2.76 -7.77
CA LYS A 343 5.70 1.52 -7.17
C LYS A 343 4.62 0.46 -6.95
N ASN A 344 3.34 0.87 -6.94
CA ASN A 344 2.20 0.02 -6.61
C ASN A 344 1.15 -0.07 -7.74
N PHE A 345 1.28 0.72 -8.80
CA PHE A 345 0.34 0.76 -9.91
C PHE A 345 0.50 -0.47 -10.81
N MET A 346 -0.47 -1.37 -10.73
CA MET A 346 -0.40 -2.69 -11.36
C MET A 346 -1.65 -3.04 -12.15
N TYR A 347 -1.49 -3.96 -13.09
CA TYR A 347 -2.60 -4.64 -13.74
C TYR A 347 -3.27 -5.62 -12.77
N LEU A 348 -4.60 -5.66 -12.79
CA LEU A 348 -5.39 -6.59 -11.98
C LEU A 348 -5.39 -7.98 -12.60
N PRO A 349 -5.21 -9.05 -11.80
CA PRO A 349 -5.39 -10.42 -12.28
C PRO A 349 -6.87 -10.73 -12.52
N ASP A 350 -7.15 -11.63 -13.44
CA ASP A 350 -8.45 -12.28 -13.58
C ASP A 350 -8.65 -13.39 -12.51
N LYS A 351 -9.76 -14.11 -12.61
CA LYS A 351 -10.10 -15.21 -11.67
C LYS A 351 -9.09 -16.37 -11.68
N ASP A 352 -8.33 -16.50 -12.75
CA ASP A 352 -7.34 -17.56 -12.97
C ASP A 352 -5.91 -17.07 -12.63
N GLY A 353 -5.79 -15.84 -12.11
CA GLY A 353 -4.51 -15.23 -11.75
C GLY A 353 -3.74 -14.61 -12.92
N LYS A 354 -4.30 -14.60 -14.14
CA LYS A 354 -3.67 -14.00 -15.31
C LYS A 354 -3.90 -12.48 -15.33
N LEU A 355 -2.85 -11.70 -15.54
CA LEU A 355 -2.94 -10.25 -15.62
C LEU A 355 -3.86 -9.80 -16.75
N THR A 356 -4.78 -8.91 -16.43
CA THR A 356 -5.69 -8.25 -17.40
C THR A 356 -5.10 -6.91 -17.83
N GLN A 357 -5.78 -6.20 -18.73
CA GLN A 357 -5.45 -4.81 -19.07
C GLN A 357 -6.13 -3.79 -18.14
N LYS A 358 -6.80 -4.24 -17.07
CA LYS A 358 -7.41 -3.37 -16.07
C LYS A 358 -6.41 -3.06 -14.97
N THR A 359 -6.32 -1.80 -14.57
CA THR A 359 -5.41 -1.33 -13.54
C THR A 359 -6.10 -1.18 -12.18
N ALA A 360 -5.31 -1.21 -11.11
CA ALA A 360 -5.81 -0.99 -9.75
C ALA A 360 -6.10 0.50 -9.54
N HIS A 361 -7.34 0.85 -9.17
CA HIS A 361 -7.76 2.25 -8.97
C HIS A 361 -7.03 2.94 -7.82
N ARG A 362 -6.72 2.22 -6.75
CA ARG A 362 -6.14 2.78 -5.51
C ARG A 362 -4.82 3.54 -5.72
N TRP A 363 -4.08 3.25 -6.79
CA TRP A 363 -2.75 3.80 -7.04
C TRP A 363 -2.65 4.42 -8.42
N SER A 364 -3.76 4.99 -8.93
CA SER A 364 -3.84 5.40 -10.33
C SER A 364 -3.82 6.91 -10.57
N HIS A 365 -4.11 7.74 -9.57
CA HIS A 365 -4.42 9.17 -9.78
C HIS A 365 -3.25 9.94 -10.41
N GLY A 366 -2.05 9.84 -9.84
CA GLY A 366 -0.86 10.44 -10.44
C GLY A 366 -0.45 9.76 -11.75
N MET A 367 -0.67 8.46 -11.87
CA MET A 367 -0.39 7.71 -13.11
C MET A 367 -1.35 8.11 -14.22
N ASP A 368 -2.62 8.33 -13.90
CA ASP A 368 -3.64 8.78 -14.84
C ASP A 368 -3.42 10.25 -15.22
N ALA A 369 -3.15 11.15 -14.25
CA ALA A 369 -2.78 12.53 -14.53
C ALA A 369 -1.60 12.62 -15.51
N ARG A 370 -0.52 11.88 -15.24
CA ARG A 370 0.64 11.80 -16.16
C ARG A 370 0.26 11.29 -17.53
N ARG A 371 -0.56 10.25 -17.60
CA ARG A 371 -1.04 9.67 -18.87
C ARG A 371 -1.86 10.68 -19.66
N TYR A 372 -2.73 11.47 -19.03
CA TYR A 372 -3.50 12.51 -19.69
C TYR A 372 -2.59 13.59 -20.29
N GLY A 373 -1.59 14.05 -19.54
CA GLY A 373 -0.59 14.99 -20.03
C GLY A 373 0.17 14.47 -21.26
N VAL A 374 0.69 13.25 -21.19
CA VAL A 374 1.46 12.64 -22.30
C VAL A 374 0.57 12.41 -23.53
N MET A 375 -0.64 11.91 -23.36
CA MET A 375 -1.56 11.72 -24.48
C MET A 375 -1.91 13.04 -25.16
N GLY A 376 -2.14 14.10 -24.38
CA GLY A 376 -2.51 15.39 -24.93
C GLY A 376 -1.40 16.07 -25.72
N ILE A 377 -0.13 15.94 -25.27
CA ILE A 377 1.00 16.57 -25.94
C ILE A 377 1.52 15.77 -27.15
N VAL A 378 1.44 14.43 -27.09
CA VAL A 378 1.91 13.55 -28.19
C VAL A 378 0.85 13.41 -29.29
N GLU A 379 -0.43 13.42 -28.91
CA GLU A 379 -1.55 13.40 -29.86
C GLU A 379 -2.48 14.60 -29.57
N PRO A 380 -2.12 15.80 -30.03
CA PRO A 380 -2.99 16.96 -29.88
C PRO A 380 -4.36 16.67 -30.49
N VAL A 381 -5.43 16.92 -29.72
CA VAL A 381 -6.81 16.73 -30.15
C VAL A 381 -7.05 17.59 -31.41
N ASP A 382 -7.26 16.92 -32.52
CA ASP A 382 -7.62 17.59 -33.75
C ASP A 382 -9.05 18.17 -33.59
N GLN A 383 -9.14 19.47 -33.32
CA GLN A 383 -10.43 20.14 -33.07
C GLN A 383 -11.40 20.00 -34.25
N GLU A 384 -10.90 19.79 -35.47
CA GLU A 384 -11.74 19.51 -36.63
C GLU A 384 -12.45 18.14 -36.54
N ARG A 385 -11.85 17.13 -35.89
CA ARG A 385 -12.50 15.83 -35.71
C ARG A 385 -13.65 15.87 -34.70
N ILE A 386 -13.57 16.70 -33.66
CA ILE A 386 -14.65 16.84 -32.65
C ILE A 386 -15.89 17.46 -33.31
N LEU A 387 -15.71 18.50 -34.13
CA LEU A 387 -16.82 19.13 -34.87
C LEU A 387 -17.48 18.19 -35.88
N ILE A 388 -16.74 17.25 -36.47
CA ILE A 388 -17.29 16.25 -37.39
C ILE A 388 -18.09 15.18 -36.64
N TYR A 389 -17.68 14.77 -35.43
CA TYR A 389 -18.45 13.79 -34.62
C TYR A 389 -19.73 14.39 -34.07
N ASP A 390 -19.72 15.63 -33.57
CA ASP A 390 -20.93 16.34 -33.11
C ASP A 390 -21.92 16.57 -34.27
N ALA A 391 -21.39 16.94 -35.44
CA ALA A 391 -22.26 17.10 -36.64
C ALA A 391 -22.83 15.76 -37.18
N MET A 392 -22.12 14.65 -36.97
CA MET A 392 -22.62 13.32 -37.37
C MET A 392 -23.69 12.75 -36.40
N ASP A 393 -23.56 13.07 -35.09
CA ASP A 393 -24.60 12.67 -34.12
C ASP A 393 -25.88 13.52 -34.30
N GLU A 394 -25.77 14.83 -34.57
CA GLU A 394 -26.95 15.66 -34.92
C GLU A 394 -27.68 15.19 -36.19
N VAL A 395 -26.95 14.68 -37.19
CA VAL A 395 -27.55 14.12 -38.40
C VAL A 395 -28.19 12.75 -38.16
N ARG A 396 -27.68 11.98 -37.19
CA ARG A 396 -28.24 10.66 -36.86
C ARG A 396 -29.56 10.73 -36.08
N ASP A 397 -29.79 11.81 -35.35
CA ASP A 397 -31.06 12.08 -34.65
C ASP A 397 -32.14 12.71 -35.56
N LEU A 398 -31.77 13.04 -36.80
CA LEU A 398 -32.69 13.62 -37.80
C LEU A 398 -33.12 12.62 -38.93
N LEU A 399 -32.61 11.38 -38.89
CA LEU A 399 -32.99 10.28 -39.81
C LEU A 399 -33.65 9.13 -39.03
#